data_b18c7b7e205bf2bb91c4413d91c2bb00
#
_entry.id   b18c7b7e205bf2bb91c4413d91c2bb00
#
_cell.length_a   1.000
_cell.length_b   1.000
_cell.length_c   1.000
_cell.angle_alpha   90.00
_cell.angle_beta   90.00
_cell.angle_gamma   90.00
#
_symmetry.space_group_name_H-M   'P 1'
#
loop_
_entity.id
_entity.type
_entity.pdbx_description
1 polymer ?
#
loop_
_entity_poly.entity_id
_entity_poly.type
_entity_poly.pdbx_seq_one_letter_code
_entity_poly.pdbx_strand_id
1 'polypeptide(L)'
;EEIKKVYPEGIHNCIAGFLGKCEDIQVRTATFEMPEHGLPEEALDDTDVLIIWSHALQDEFSDEVAERVQQHVLAGMGLIALHSAHFSKVMKRLLGTSMTLKWKHGEQEKLWCLMPTHPIAAGIPEKIEIPKEEMYGEYFDIPKPDDVIFAGWFSGGQVFRSGCTFTRGLGKIFYFQPGHEEYPIYQMPEIQQIITNAVRYCAPALSKRKNLTCEEVK
;
A
#
# COMPACT_ATOMS: atom_id res chain seq x y z
N GLU A 1 8.10 -19.61 10.57
CA GLU A 1 8.08 -19.61 12.07
C GLU A 1 8.48 -18.22 12.64
N GLU A 2 9.41 -17.46 12.02
CA GLU A 2 9.84 -16.17 12.55
C GLU A 2 8.79 -15.07 12.43
N ILE A 3 8.05 -15.02 11.34
CA ILE A 3 6.94 -14.07 11.12
C ILE A 3 5.91 -14.15 12.26
N LYS A 4 5.56 -15.36 12.70
CA LYS A 4 4.61 -15.57 13.80
C LYS A 4 5.09 -15.08 15.17
N LYS A 5 6.39 -14.80 15.33
CA LYS A 5 6.91 -14.17 16.56
C LYS A 5 6.63 -12.67 16.58
N VAL A 6 6.68 -12.02 15.43
CA VAL A 6 6.45 -10.58 15.29
C VAL A 6 4.97 -10.26 15.12
N TYR A 7 4.29 -11.03 14.27
CA TYR A 7 2.86 -10.88 13.96
C TYR A 7 2.14 -12.23 14.16
N PRO A 8 1.79 -12.62 15.40
CA PRO A 8 1.19 -13.92 15.72
C PRO A 8 -0.10 -14.21 14.92
N GLU A 9 -0.93 -13.19 14.75
CA GLU A 9 -2.20 -13.25 14.02
C GLU A 9 -2.08 -12.82 12.55
N GLY A 10 -0.85 -12.61 12.06
CA GLY A 10 -0.55 -12.11 10.73
C GLY A 10 -0.63 -10.57 10.60
N ILE A 11 0.06 -10.06 9.57
CA ILE A 11 0.14 -8.62 9.30
C ILE A 11 -1.23 -8.00 9.03
N HIS A 12 -2.09 -8.71 8.27
CA HIS A 12 -3.44 -8.26 7.95
C HIS A 12 -4.27 -7.99 9.21
N ASN A 13 -4.18 -8.87 10.23
CA ASN A 13 -4.88 -8.66 11.50
C ASN A 13 -4.23 -7.58 12.37
N CYS A 14 -2.91 -7.41 12.31
CA CYS A 14 -2.23 -6.29 12.96
C CYS A 14 -2.74 -4.95 12.40
N ILE A 15 -2.81 -4.82 11.07
CA ILE A 15 -3.32 -3.61 10.41
C ILE A 15 -4.80 -3.42 10.70
N ALA A 16 -5.61 -4.48 10.60
CA ALA A 16 -7.03 -4.43 10.93
C ALA A 16 -7.27 -3.99 12.38
N GLY A 17 -6.42 -4.43 13.30
CA GLY A 17 -6.53 -4.12 14.73
C GLY A 17 -6.38 -2.65 15.08
N PHE A 18 -5.51 -1.89 14.40
CA PHE A 18 -5.40 -0.45 14.66
C PHE A 18 -6.39 0.37 13.83
N LEU A 19 -6.67 -0.02 12.59
CA LEU A 19 -7.68 0.65 11.76
C LEU A 19 -9.09 0.50 12.33
N GLY A 20 -9.42 -0.69 12.87
CA GLY A 20 -10.73 -0.95 13.50
C GLY A 20 -10.99 -0.17 14.79
N LYS A 21 -10.01 0.57 15.33
CA LYS A 21 -10.19 1.51 16.43
C LYS A 21 -10.72 2.87 15.96
N CYS A 22 -10.70 3.13 14.66
CA CYS A 22 -11.20 4.37 14.09
C CYS A 22 -12.71 4.25 13.85
N GLU A 23 -13.51 5.17 14.40
CA GLU A 23 -14.98 5.15 14.28
C GLU A 23 -15.47 5.30 12.84
N ASP A 24 -14.65 5.92 11.98
CA ASP A 24 -14.93 6.20 10.56
C ASP A 24 -14.42 5.10 9.60
N ILE A 25 -13.84 4.01 10.13
CA ILE A 25 -13.27 2.94 9.30
C ILE A 25 -13.86 1.58 9.68
N GLN A 26 -14.52 0.94 8.72
CA GLN A 26 -14.94 -0.45 8.83
C GLN A 26 -13.93 -1.34 8.12
N VAL A 27 -13.43 -2.39 8.78
CA VAL A 27 -12.36 -3.24 8.27
C VAL A 27 -12.85 -4.66 8.01
N ARG A 28 -12.44 -5.20 6.87
CA ARG A 28 -12.54 -6.61 6.52
C ARG A 28 -11.16 -7.10 6.09
N THR A 29 -10.80 -8.33 6.46
CA THR A 29 -9.53 -8.95 6.06
C THR A 29 -9.76 -10.04 5.02
N ALA A 30 -8.76 -10.24 4.16
CA ALA A 30 -8.70 -11.31 3.18
C ALA A 30 -7.29 -11.91 3.16
N THR A 31 -7.18 -13.19 2.79
CA THR A 31 -5.90 -13.87 2.64
C THR A 31 -5.83 -14.59 1.29
N PHE A 32 -4.59 -14.88 0.87
CA PHE A 32 -4.32 -15.50 -0.42
C PHE A 32 -5.03 -16.85 -0.61
N GLU A 33 -5.21 -17.63 0.48
CA GLU A 33 -5.81 -18.98 0.45
C GLU A 33 -7.33 -18.98 0.32
N MET A 34 -7.97 -17.83 0.53
CA MET A 34 -9.43 -17.71 0.37
C MET A 34 -9.82 -17.85 -1.11
N PRO A 35 -11.03 -18.34 -1.41
CA PRO A 35 -11.56 -18.32 -2.78
C PRO A 35 -11.42 -16.94 -3.40
N GLU A 36 -10.96 -16.87 -4.64
CA GLU A 36 -10.66 -15.61 -5.35
C GLU A 36 -9.76 -14.67 -4.52
N HIS A 37 -8.85 -15.25 -3.71
CA HIS A 37 -7.99 -14.51 -2.76
C HIS A 37 -8.76 -13.61 -1.80
N GLY A 38 -10.03 -13.94 -1.51
CA GLY A 38 -10.94 -13.15 -0.69
C GLY A 38 -11.40 -11.82 -1.33
N LEU A 39 -11.23 -11.69 -2.65
CA LEU A 39 -11.54 -10.49 -3.44
C LEU A 39 -12.57 -10.78 -4.56
N PRO A 40 -13.72 -11.45 -4.26
CA PRO A 40 -14.79 -11.57 -5.25
C PRO A 40 -15.39 -10.19 -5.58
N GLU A 41 -16.15 -10.10 -6.67
CA GLU A 41 -16.73 -8.84 -7.16
C GLU A 41 -17.52 -8.12 -6.07
N GLU A 42 -18.41 -8.83 -5.36
CA GLU A 42 -19.27 -8.27 -4.32
C GLU A 42 -18.43 -7.67 -3.16
N ALA A 43 -17.28 -8.29 -2.85
CA ALA A 43 -16.38 -7.77 -1.83
C ALA A 43 -15.74 -6.45 -2.26
N LEU A 44 -15.32 -6.36 -3.53
CA LEU A 44 -14.69 -5.14 -4.07
C LEU A 44 -15.72 -4.03 -4.31
N ASP A 45 -16.96 -4.37 -4.68
CA ASP A 45 -18.05 -3.40 -4.78
C ASP A 45 -18.28 -2.65 -3.46
N ASP A 46 -18.17 -3.35 -2.34
CA ASP A 46 -18.34 -2.81 -0.98
C ASP A 46 -17.02 -2.31 -0.34
N THR A 47 -15.94 -2.18 -1.12
CA THR A 47 -14.64 -1.74 -0.62
C THR A 47 -14.30 -0.34 -1.13
N ASP A 48 -14.10 0.63 -0.23
CA ASP A 48 -13.64 1.96 -0.59
C ASP A 48 -12.12 2.03 -0.77
N VAL A 49 -11.36 1.31 0.06
CA VAL A 49 -9.89 1.26 -0.01
C VAL A 49 -9.42 -0.16 0.21
N LEU A 50 -8.63 -0.68 -0.73
CA LEU A 50 -7.95 -1.95 -0.60
C LEU A 50 -6.51 -1.74 -0.13
N ILE A 51 -6.08 -2.43 0.92
CA ILE A 51 -4.69 -2.49 1.35
C ILE A 51 -4.11 -3.85 0.95
N ILE A 52 -3.02 -3.85 0.21
CA ILE A 52 -2.31 -5.07 -0.19
C ILE A 52 -0.95 -5.10 0.48
N TRP A 53 -0.68 -6.19 1.20
CA TRP A 53 0.65 -6.59 1.61
C TRP A 53 0.93 -7.98 1.04
N SER A 54 2.04 -8.16 0.35
CA SER A 54 2.46 -9.48 -0.16
C SER A 54 3.97 -9.51 -0.34
N HIS A 55 4.63 -10.60 0.07
CA HIS A 55 6.08 -10.79 -0.07
C HIS A 55 6.41 -12.05 -0.88
N ALA A 56 5.48 -12.98 -1.02
CA ALA A 56 5.64 -14.22 -1.76
C ALA A 56 4.41 -14.51 -2.63
N LEU A 57 4.50 -15.53 -3.48
CA LEU A 57 3.40 -16.04 -4.30
C LEU A 57 2.79 -15.01 -5.28
N GLN A 58 3.55 -13.98 -5.63
CA GLN A 58 3.02 -12.89 -6.48
C GLN A 58 2.69 -13.38 -7.90
N ASP A 59 3.44 -14.35 -8.40
CA ASP A 59 3.18 -14.96 -9.72
C ASP A 59 1.99 -15.93 -9.69
N GLU A 60 1.63 -16.45 -8.51
CA GLU A 60 0.49 -17.34 -8.30
C GLU A 60 -0.82 -16.56 -8.07
N PHE A 61 -0.77 -15.26 -7.84
CA PHE A 61 -1.97 -14.43 -7.72
C PHE A 61 -2.74 -14.45 -9.06
N SER A 62 -4.05 -14.68 -9.01
CA SER A 62 -4.89 -14.80 -10.20
C SER A 62 -4.85 -13.54 -11.06
N ASP A 63 -4.64 -13.71 -12.37
CA ASP A 63 -4.70 -12.60 -13.32
C ASP A 63 -6.09 -11.99 -13.42
N GLU A 64 -7.14 -12.81 -13.30
CA GLU A 64 -8.54 -12.37 -13.30
C GLU A 64 -8.84 -11.49 -12.09
N VAL A 65 -8.37 -11.90 -10.90
CA VAL A 65 -8.53 -11.10 -9.68
C VAL A 65 -7.71 -9.81 -9.78
N ALA A 66 -6.48 -9.86 -10.31
CA ALA A 66 -5.67 -8.68 -10.51
C ALA A 66 -6.33 -7.66 -11.47
N GLU A 67 -6.94 -8.15 -12.55
CA GLU A 67 -7.70 -7.33 -13.49
C GLU A 67 -8.94 -6.71 -12.84
N ARG A 68 -9.69 -7.50 -12.07
CA ARG A 68 -10.84 -7.03 -11.29
C ARG A 68 -10.45 -5.91 -10.35
N VAL A 69 -9.41 -6.09 -9.55
CA VAL A 69 -8.90 -5.03 -8.66
C VAL A 69 -8.50 -3.79 -9.46
N GLN A 70 -7.82 -3.94 -10.60
CA GLN A 70 -7.48 -2.83 -11.48
C GLN A 70 -8.73 -2.06 -11.91
N GLN A 71 -9.80 -2.74 -12.35
CA GLN A 71 -11.04 -2.09 -12.79
C GLN A 71 -11.70 -1.31 -11.64
N HIS A 72 -11.74 -1.88 -10.43
CA HIS A 72 -12.26 -1.18 -9.25
C HIS A 72 -11.43 0.07 -8.91
N VAL A 73 -10.10 0.02 -9.02
CA VAL A 73 -9.25 1.21 -8.82
C VAL A 73 -9.54 2.26 -9.89
N LEU A 74 -9.60 1.88 -11.16
CA LEU A 74 -9.95 2.82 -12.24
C LEU A 74 -11.33 3.46 -12.04
N ALA A 75 -12.27 2.73 -11.42
CA ALA A 75 -13.61 3.19 -11.09
C ALA A 75 -13.67 4.07 -9.82
N GLY A 76 -12.59 4.19 -9.04
CA GLY A 76 -12.51 5.09 -7.90
C GLY A 76 -12.17 4.45 -6.56
N MET A 77 -12.03 3.12 -6.46
CA MET A 77 -11.52 2.47 -5.26
C MET A 77 -10.07 2.92 -4.99
N GLY A 78 -9.75 3.26 -3.75
CA GLY A 78 -8.38 3.53 -3.33
C GLY A 78 -7.55 2.25 -3.21
N LEU A 79 -6.24 2.37 -3.42
CA LEU A 79 -5.29 1.27 -3.24
C LEU A 79 -4.11 1.72 -2.38
N ILE A 80 -3.76 0.92 -1.38
CA ILE A 80 -2.53 1.08 -0.61
C ILE A 80 -1.69 -0.18 -0.80
N ALA A 81 -0.52 -0.02 -1.40
CA ALA A 81 0.43 -1.11 -1.59
C ALA A 81 1.58 -0.97 -0.59
N LEU A 82 1.71 -1.95 0.28
CA LEU A 82 2.68 -1.96 1.36
C LEU A 82 3.88 -2.85 1.02
N HIS A 83 5.07 -2.34 1.26
CA HIS A 83 6.34 -3.08 1.16
C HIS A 83 6.50 -3.78 -0.20
N SER A 84 6.70 -5.10 -0.20
CA SER A 84 6.90 -5.91 -1.41
C SER A 84 5.67 -6.00 -2.32
N ALA A 85 4.50 -5.50 -1.88
CA ALA A 85 3.32 -5.43 -2.75
C ALA A 85 3.51 -4.53 -3.98
N HIS A 86 4.60 -3.72 -4.04
CA HIS A 86 4.99 -3.02 -5.27
C HIS A 86 5.12 -3.99 -6.45
N PHE A 87 5.65 -5.19 -6.22
CA PHE A 87 5.92 -6.18 -7.26
C PHE A 87 4.69 -7.01 -7.67
N SER A 88 3.52 -6.78 -7.05
CA SER A 88 2.27 -7.48 -7.34
C SER A 88 1.80 -7.24 -8.79
N LYS A 89 1.04 -8.21 -9.33
CA LYS A 89 0.39 -8.08 -10.64
C LYS A 89 -0.52 -6.85 -10.70
N VAL A 90 -1.19 -6.53 -9.60
CA VAL A 90 -2.06 -5.34 -9.49
C VAL A 90 -1.28 -4.05 -9.71
N MET A 91 -0.15 -3.88 -9.02
CA MET A 91 0.67 -2.68 -9.15
C MET A 91 1.32 -2.57 -10.53
N LYS A 92 1.84 -3.67 -11.06
CA LYS A 92 2.40 -3.72 -12.43
C LYS A 92 1.36 -3.34 -13.49
N ARG A 93 0.12 -3.83 -13.36
CA ARG A 93 -0.98 -3.47 -14.27
C ARG A 93 -1.37 -1.99 -14.18
N LEU A 94 -1.46 -1.45 -12.96
CA LEU A 94 -1.86 -0.06 -12.74
C LEU A 94 -0.78 0.95 -13.11
N LEU A 95 0.50 0.63 -12.86
CA LEU A 95 1.59 1.58 -13.09
C LEU A 95 2.34 1.36 -14.42
N GLY A 96 2.22 0.18 -15.03
CA GLY A 96 2.75 -0.09 -16.36
C GLY A 96 4.29 -0.17 -16.43
N THR A 97 4.95 -0.54 -15.34
CA THR A 97 6.40 -0.69 -15.22
C THR A 97 6.78 -2.03 -14.60
N SER A 98 8.07 -2.36 -14.60
CA SER A 98 8.56 -3.62 -14.01
C SER A 98 8.48 -3.65 -12.48
N MET A 99 8.42 -2.49 -11.84
CA MET A 99 8.44 -2.31 -10.38
C MET A 99 9.72 -2.86 -9.72
N THR A 100 10.80 -3.04 -10.49
CA THR A 100 12.07 -3.54 -9.97
C THR A 100 12.83 -2.48 -9.17
N LEU A 101 13.62 -2.93 -8.22
CA LEU A 101 14.43 -2.11 -7.32
C LEU A 101 15.65 -2.91 -6.82
N LYS A 102 16.46 -2.32 -5.95
CA LYS A 102 17.52 -3.00 -5.20
C LYS A 102 17.06 -3.22 -3.77
N TRP A 103 17.45 -4.32 -3.15
CA TRP A 103 17.07 -4.61 -1.77
C TRP A 103 18.20 -5.28 -0.96
N LYS A 104 18.12 -5.17 0.36
CA LYS A 104 19.02 -5.83 1.31
C LYS A 104 18.36 -5.91 2.68
N HIS A 105 18.52 -7.02 3.37
CA HIS A 105 17.98 -7.18 4.73
C HIS A 105 18.77 -6.38 5.78
N GLY A 106 18.05 -5.93 6.81
CA GLY A 106 18.60 -5.59 8.10
C GLY A 106 19.30 -4.24 8.23
N GLU A 107 18.92 -3.25 7.47
CA GLU A 107 19.42 -1.88 7.58
C GLU A 107 18.57 -1.03 8.55
N GLN A 108 19.18 -0.02 9.16
CA GLN A 108 18.44 1.07 9.81
C GLN A 108 17.94 2.03 8.74
N GLU A 109 16.69 2.46 8.84
CA GLU A 109 16.11 3.47 7.98
C GLU A 109 15.83 4.77 8.76
N LYS A 110 16.15 5.90 8.14
CA LYS A 110 15.63 7.23 8.50
C LYS A 110 14.60 7.62 7.45
N LEU A 111 13.34 7.55 7.80
CA LEU A 111 12.22 7.91 6.93
C LEU A 111 11.92 9.40 7.10
N TRP A 112 12.25 10.19 6.09
CA TRP A 112 12.05 11.65 6.06
C TRP A 112 10.70 12.02 5.48
N CYS A 113 9.97 12.90 6.16
CA CYS A 113 8.76 13.52 5.63
C CYS A 113 9.13 14.70 4.72
N LEU A 114 8.94 14.55 3.42
CA LEU A 114 9.27 15.58 2.42
C LEU A 114 8.12 16.56 2.19
N MET A 115 6.88 16.16 2.50
CA MET A 115 5.67 16.95 2.26
C MET A 115 4.81 17.04 3.53
N PRO A 116 5.21 17.83 4.54
CA PRO A 116 4.54 17.85 5.85
C PRO A 116 3.10 18.42 5.79
N THR A 117 2.73 19.10 4.71
CA THR A 117 1.37 19.61 4.49
C THR A 117 0.45 18.62 3.77
N HIS A 118 1.00 17.49 3.28
CA HIS A 118 0.19 16.47 2.61
C HIS A 118 -0.71 15.73 3.63
N PRO A 119 -1.99 15.41 3.31
CA PRO A 119 -2.90 14.74 4.24
C PRO A 119 -2.35 13.44 4.84
N ILE A 120 -1.60 12.65 4.08
CA ILE A 120 -0.96 11.41 4.59
C ILE A 120 0.09 11.71 5.66
N ALA A 121 0.74 12.88 5.61
CA ALA A 121 1.75 13.30 6.58
C ALA A 121 1.17 14.01 7.82
N ALA A 122 -0.16 14.13 7.95
CA ALA A 122 -0.77 14.82 9.06
C ALA A 122 -0.40 14.19 10.41
N GLY A 123 0.20 14.98 11.32
CA GLY A 123 0.65 14.53 12.64
C GLY A 123 1.95 13.71 12.63
N ILE A 124 2.62 13.57 11.49
CA ILE A 124 3.88 12.83 11.37
C ILE A 124 5.06 13.77 11.63
N PRO A 125 6.08 13.35 12.41
CA PRO A 125 7.28 14.14 12.61
C PRO A 125 8.10 14.28 11.33
N GLU A 126 9.01 15.26 11.31
CA GLU A 126 9.91 15.49 10.18
C GLU A 126 10.69 14.22 9.78
N LYS A 127 11.04 13.40 10.77
CA LYS A 127 11.80 12.15 10.57
C LYS A 127 11.33 11.07 11.53
N ILE A 128 11.20 9.85 11.02
CA ILE A 128 10.99 8.63 11.80
C ILE A 128 12.27 7.78 11.73
N GLU A 129 12.75 7.27 12.86
CA GLU A 129 13.86 6.33 12.90
C GLU A 129 13.32 4.91 13.04
N ILE A 130 13.57 4.08 12.03
CA ILE A 130 13.21 2.66 12.01
C ILE A 130 14.49 1.88 12.31
N PRO A 131 14.59 1.22 13.48
CA PRO A 131 15.85 0.61 13.94
C PRO A 131 16.36 -0.50 13.01
N LYS A 132 15.44 -1.21 12.37
CA LYS A 132 15.77 -2.30 11.45
C LYS A 132 14.64 -2.53 10.45
N GLU A 133 15.01 -2.57 9.17
CA GLU A 133 14.07 -2.74 8.05
C GLU A 133 14.78 -3.46 6.89
N GLU A 134 14.05 -3.96 5.93
CA GLU A 134 14.59 -4.35 4.63
C GLU A 134 14.84 -3.08 3.80
N MET A 135 16.09 -2.83 3.46
CA MET A 135 16.49 -1.71 2.64
C MET A 135 15.98 -1.90 1.22
N TYR A 136 15.26 -0.90 0.71
CA TYR A 136 15.06 -0.71 -0.72
C TYR A 136 15.89 0.47 -1.21
N GLY A 137 16.40 0.37 -2.44
CA GLY A 137 17.29 1.38 -3.02
C GLY A 137 16.91 1.71 -4.45
N GLU A 138 17.17 2.97 -4.82
CA GLU A 138 17.06 3.42 -6.20
C GLU A 138 18.06 2.66 -7.12
N TYR A 139 17.80 2.44 -8.41
CA TYR A 139 16.66 2.96 -9.15
C TYR A 139 15.42 2.09 -8.93
N PHE A 140 14.28 2.72 -8.57
CA PHE A 140 12.96 2.07 -8.49
C PHE A 140 12.21 2.35 -9.80
N ASP A 141 11.91 1.30 -10.56
CA ASP A 141 11.25 1.40 -11.86
C ASP A 141 9.75 1.63 -11.71
N ILE A 142 9.40 2.88 -11.47
CA ILE A 142 8.01 3.36 -11.36
C ILE A 142 7.82 4.57 -12.29
N PRO A 143 6.59 4.84 -12.77
CA PRO A 143 6.30 6.09 -13.45
C PRO A 143 6.53 7.27 -12.49
N LYS A 144 6.61 8.48 -13.03
CA LYS A 144 6.70 9.69 -12.18
C LYS A 144 5.52 9.69 -11.19
N PRO A 145 5.77 9.68 -9.87
CA PRO A 145 4.71 9.84 -8.87
C PRO A 145 4.02 11.20 -8.99
N ASP A 146 2.77 11.28 -8.56
CA ASP A 146 2.08 12.55 -8.35
C ASP A 146 2.79 13.31 -7.21
N ASP A 147 3.03 12.62 -6.08
CA ASP A 147 3.77 13.15 -4.94
C ASP A 147 4.76 12.11 -4.40
N VAL A 148 5.91 12.59 -3.90
CA VAL A 148 6.85 11.82 -3.07
C VAL A 148 6.75 12.40 -1.66
N ILE A 149 6.00 11.72 -0.79
CA ILE A 149 5.69 12.20 0.56
C ILE A 149 6.80 11.84 1.54
N PHE A 150 7.34 10.61 1.38
CA PHE A 150 8.40 10.11 2.25
C PHE A 150 9.59 9.60 1.43
N ALA A 151 10.79 9.88 1.95
CA ALA A 151 12.03 9.32 1.43
C ALA A 151 12.78 8.59 2.54
N GLY A 152 13.20 7.36 2.26
CA GLY A 152 14.05 6.56 3.12
C GLY A 152 15.53 6.83 2.86
N TRP A 153 16.31 6.95 3.92
CA TRP A 153 17.75 6.92 3.90
C TRP A 153 18.23 5.81 4.81
N PHE A 154 18.96 4.87 4.24
CA PHE A 154 19.42 3.67 4.93
C PHE A 154 20.86 3.78 5.41
N SER A 155 21.22 3.02 6.43
CA SER A 155 22.54 3.06 7.06
C SER A 155 23.67 2.73 6.09
N GLY A 156 23.41 1.96 5.03
CA GLY A 156 24.34 1.69 3.94
C GLY A 156 24.50 2.85 2.94
N GLY A 157 23.80 3.97 3.12
CA GLY A 157 23.86 5.15 2.25
C GLY A 157 22.88 5.15 1.10
N GLN A 158 22.05 4.12 0.95
CA GLN A 158 21.02 4.06 -0.07
C GLN A 158 19.86 5.03 0.26
N VAL A 159 19.27 5.58 -0.79
CA VAL A 159 18.06 6.39 -0.71
C VAL A 159 16.94 5.74 -1.51
N PHE A 160 15.70 5.99 -1.08
CA PHE A 160 14.53 5.41 -1.73
C PHE A 160 13.31 6.32 -1.61
N ARG A 161 12.46 6.29 -2.62
CA ARG A 161 11.15 6.95 -2.60
C ARG A 161 10.16 6.09 -1.81
N SER A 162 10.24 6.16 -0.47
CA SER A 162 9.55 5.24 0.45
C SER A 162 8.05 5.48 0.59
N GLY A 163 7.53 6.65 0.16
CA GLY A 163 6.10 6.93 0.16
C GLY A 163 5.69 7.76 -1.04
N CYS A 164 4.96 7.15 -1.99
CA CYS A 164 4.59 7.77 -3.26
C CYS A 164 3.09 7.66 -3.52
N THR A 165 2.50 8.70 -4.13
CA THR A 165 1.12 8.64 -4.61
C THR A 165 1.04 8.63 -6.13
N PHE A 166 -0.04 8.03 -6.63
CA PHE A 166 -0.39 7.99 -8.04
C PHE A 166 -1.91 8.08 -8.19
N THR A 167 -2.37 8.66 -9.29
CA THR A 167 -3.78 8.63 -9.70
C THR A 167 -3.92 7.73 -10.92
N ARG A 168 -4.88 6.79 -10.89
CA ARG A 168 -5.23 5.94 -12.02
C ARG A 168 -6.74 5.89 -12.18
N GLY A 169 -7.24 6.36 -13.33
CA GLY A 169 -8.66 6.59 -13.50
C GLY A 169 -9.17 7.58 -12.46
N LEU A 170 -10.12 7.14 -11.64
CA LEU A 170 -10.67 7.91 -10.51
C LEU A 170 -10.06 7.50 -9.16
N GLY A 171 -9.26 6.41 -9.12
CA GLY A 171 -8.68 5.87 -7.91
C GLY A 171 -7.34 6.51 -7.57
N LYS A 172 -7.09 6.65 -6.28
CA LYS A 172 -5.80 7.08 -5.71
C LYS A 172 -5.04 5.87 -5.23
N ILE A 173 -3.74 5.85 -5.48
CA ILE A 173 -2.83 4.80 -5.05
C ILE A 173 -1.79 5.40 -4.13
N PHE A 174 -1.52 4.78 -3.00
CA PHE A 174 -0.39 5.08 -2.14
C PHE A 174 0.51 3.84 -2.02
N TYR A 175 1.76 3.99 -2.41
CA TYR A 175 2.80 3.00 -2.16
C TYR A 175 3.61 3.43 -0.93
N PHE A 176 3.87 2.47 -0.03
CA PHE A 176 4.64 2.71 1.18
C PHE A 176 5.62 1.56 1.43
N GLN A 177 6.93 1.88 1.51
CA GLN A 177 8.00 0.90 1.54
C GLN A 177 8.16 0.22 2.90
N PRO A 178 8.17 0.88 4.08
CA PRO A 178 8.41 0.21 5.34
C PRO A 178 7.39 -0.89 5.63
N GLY A 179 7.86 -2.08 6.07
CA GLY A 179 6.89 -3.12 6.43
C GLY A 179 7.29 -4.57 6.20
N HIS A 180 8.59 -4.90 6.29
CA HIS A 180 9.04 -6.28 6.21
C HIS A 180 8.53 -7.10 7.41
N GLU A 181 8.08 -8.33 7.17
CA GLU A 181 7.41 -9.19 8.16
C GLU A 181 8.28 -9.62 9.36
N GLU A 182 9.59 -9.57 9.22
CA GLU A 182 10.51 -9.92 10.31
C GLU A 182 10.69 -8.79 11.34
N TYR A 183 10.19 -7.58 11.05
CA TYR A 183 10.36 -6.42 11.91
C TYR A 183 9.02 -5.85 12.36
N PRO A 184 8.92 -5.31 13.60
CA PRO A 184 7.64 -4.86 14.16
C PRO A 184 7.19 -3.47 13.63
N ILE A 185 7.34 -3.25 12.33
CA ILE A 185 7.11 -1.95 11.67
C ILE A 185 5.67 -1.48 11.86
N TYR A 186 4.68 -2.36 11.64
CA TYR A 186 3.26 -2.03 11.79
C TYR A 186 2.80 -1.87 13.25
N GLN A 187 3.71 -2.09 14.23
CA GLN A 187 3.46 -1.81 15.63
C GLN A 187 3.91 -0.39 16.03
N MET A 188 4.66 0.31 15.17
CA MET A 188 5.11 1.68 15.41
C MET A 188 3.94 2.67 15.25
N PRO A 189 3.71 3.56 16.24
CA PRO A 189 2.58 4.50 16.20
C PRO A 189 2.58 5.42 14.97
N GLU A 190 3.76 5.89 14.56
CA GLU A 190 3.91 6.77 13.40
C GLU A 190 3.53 6.05 12.10
N ILE A 191 3.91 4.77 11.97
CA ILE A 191 3.55 3.95 10.80
C ILE A 191 2.05 3.68 10.77
N GLN A 192 1.45 3.37 11.92
CA GLN A 192 -0.01 3.22 12.05
C GLN A 192 -0.74 4.52 11.66
N GLN A 193 -0.22 5.67 12.08
CA GLN A 193 -0.78 6.97 11.72
C GLN A 193 -0.68 7.23 10.20
N ILE A 194 0.47 6.93 9.58
CA ILE A 194 0.65 7.08 8.12
C ILE A 194 -0.38 6.22 7.38
N ILE A 195 -0.53 4.95 7.74
CA ILE A 195 -1.47 4.04 7.07
C ILE A 195 -2.92 4.52 7.28
N THR A 196 -3.27 4.94 8.49
CA THR A 196 -4.61 5.47 8.79
C THR A 196 -4.92 6.72 7.96
N ASN A 197 -3.96 7.65 7.87
CA ASN A 197 -4.09 8.85 7.03
C ASN A 197 -4.22 8.47 5.54
N ALA A 198 -3.44 7.46 5.10
CA ALA A 198 -3.49 6.99 3.72
C ALA A 198 -4.85 6.38 3.36
N VAL A 199 -5.47 5.64 4.27
CA VAL A 199 -6.85 5.13 4.08
C VAL A 199 -7.81 6.29 3.82
N ARG A 200 -7.79 7.32 4.67
CA ARG A 200 -8.65 8.50 4.52
C ARG A 200 -8.36 9.28 3.23
N TYR A 201 -7.08 9.42 2.86
CA TYR A 201 -6.68 10.11 1.64
C TYR A 201 -7.10 9.35 0.37
N CYS A 202 -6.95 8.02 0.36
CA CYS A 202 -7.26 7.18 -0.79
C CYS A 202 -8.76 6.91 -0.94
N ALA A 203 -9.55 7.09 0.12
CA ALA A 203 -11.00 6.90 0.05
C ALA A 203 -11.63 7.75 -1.07
N PRO A 204 -12.63 7.20 -1.80
CA PRO A 204 -13.29 7.93 -2.87
C PRO A 204 -13.95 9.21 -2.34
N ALA A 205 -13.68 10.35 -2.99
CA ALA A 205 -14.36 11.61 -2.67
C ALA A 205 -15.82 11.65 -3.13
N LEU A 206 -16.15 10.81 -4.11
CA LEU A 206 -17.48 10.62 -4.69
C LEU A 206 -17.74 9.12 -4.77
N SER A 207 -19.00 8.74 -5.02
CA SER A 207 -19.35 7.33 -5.25
C SER A 207 -18.52 6.75 -6.39
N LYS A 208 -18.04 5.52 -6.21
CA LYS A 208 -17.35 4.76 -7.28
C LYS A 208 -18.26 4.64 -8.51
N ARG A 209 -17.67 4.68 -9.70
CA ARG A 209 -18.40 4.40 -10.93
C ARG A 209 -18.63 2.90 -11.06
N LYS A 210 -19.86 2.50 -11.39
CA LYS A 210 -20.18 1.08 -11.63
C LYS A 210 -19.76 0.61 -13.02
N ASN A 211 -19.66 1.52 -14.00
CA ASN A 211 -19.30 1.19 -15.38
C ASN A 211 -18.27 2.19 -15.93
N LEU A 212 -17.22 1.67 -16.54
CA LEU A 212 -16.20 2.46 -17.26
C LEU A 212 -16.44 2.37 -18.77
N THR A 213 -17.64 2.78 -19.21
CA THR A 213 -18.06 2.76 -20.62
C THR A 213 -18.23 4.16 -21.17
N CYS A 214 -18.09 4.30 -22.50
CA CYS A 214 -18.46 5.52 -23.20
C CYS A 214 -19.98 5.56 -23.34
N GLU A 215 -20.60 6.66 -22.91
CA GLU A 215 -22.05 6.86 -23.02
C GLU A 215 -22.34 7.89 -24.10
N GLU A 216 -23.35 7.61 -24.95
CA GLU A 216 -23.85 8.59 -25.92
C GLU A 216 -24.72 9.61 -25.19
N VAL A 217 -24.34 10.88 -25.28
CA VAL A 217 -25.15 11.98 -24.76
C VAL A 217 -26.23 12.30 -25.82
N LYS A 218 -27.51 12.13 -25.48
CA LYS A 218 -28.65 12.44 -26.32
C LYS A 218 -29.01 13.92 -26.25
#